data_66cb215b86e5dfadef9477a2bd9fbde3
#
_entry.id   66cb215b86e5dfadef9477a2bd9fbde3
#
_cell.length_a   1.000
_cell.length_b   1.000
_cell.length_c   1.000
_cell.angle_alpha   90.00
_cell.angle_beta   90.00
_cell.angle_gamma   90.00
#
_symmetry.space_group_name_H-M   'P 1'
#
loop_
_entity.id
_entity.type
_entity.pdbx_description
1 polymer ?
#
loop_
_entity_poly.entity_id
_entity_poly.type
_entity_poly.pdbx_seq_one_letter_code
_entity_poly.pdbx_strand_id
1 'polypeptide(L)'
;MPPRLAAALALACATLILGACGFSPLYAQPGVTSGLADIQVAAPRGRVGYLVGEALDDALATRPGAPAWRLDLDLSEQRFPRGLRVDNVATRYEYVLTAAYTLRDTATDAPAKVGRVRVELTYDSADQPYASVAAQQDAQERAAAEAARRIQLELAAWFAQQDAP
;
A
#
# COMPACT_ATOMS: atom_id res chain seq x y z
N MET A 1 -50.64 -16.09 -21.08
CA MET A 1 -50.01 -15.26 -20.03
C MET A 1 -49.88 -13.85 -20.56
N PRO A 2 -50.33 -12.82 -19.86
CA PRO A 2 -50.24 -11.45 -20.37
C PRO A 2 -48.75 -11.05 -20.45
N PRO A 3 -48.32 -10.35 -21.53
CA PRO A 3 -46.89 -10.01 -21.78
C PRO A 3 -46.25 -9.19 -20.66
N ARG A 4 -47.05 -8.53 -19.85
CA ARG A 4 -46.60 -7.75 -18.67
C ARG A 4 -46.08 -8.62 -17.53
N LEU A 5 -46.62 -9.82 -17.32
CA LEU A 5 -46.15 -10.77 -16.30
C LEU A 5 -44.82 -11.40 -16.71
N ALA A 6 -44.63 -11.71 -18.01
CA ALA A 6 -43.37 -12.24 -18.52
C ALA A 6 -42.23 -11.20 -18.42
N ALA A 7 -42.51 -9.92 -18.72
CA ALA A 7 -41.55 -8.84 -18.59
C ALA A 7 -41.14 -8.58 -17.10
N ALA A 8 -42.09 -8.64 -16.17
CA ALA A 8 -41.83 -8.49 -14.75
C ALA A 8 -40.95 -9.65 -14.19
N LEU A 9 -41.22 -10.88 -14.66
CA LEU A 9 -40.43 -12.06 -14.25
C LEU A 9 -39.00 -12.01 -14.81
N ALA A 10 -38.85 -11.57 -16.07
CA ALA A 10 -37.52 -11.40 -16.68
C ALA A 10 -36.70 -10.31 -15.96
N LEU A 11 -37.32 -9.20 -15.55
CA LEU A 11 -36.67 -8.13 -14.81
C LEU A 11 -36.25 -8.59 -13.41
N ALA A 12 -37.09 -9.37 -12.72
CA ALA A 12 -36.76 -9.96 -11.41
C ALA A 12 -35.65 -10.99 -11.49
N CYS A 13 -35.58 -11.81 -12.54
CA CYS A 13 -34.45 -12.72 -12.77
C CYS A 13 -33.17 -11.98 -13.10
N ALA A 14 -33.22 -10.89 -13.86
CA ALA A 14 -32.02 -10.06 -14.18
C ALA A 14 -31.43 -9.41 -12.93
N THR A 15 -32.25 -8.93 -11.98
CA THR A 15 -31.77 -8.35 -10.72
C THR A 15 -31.14 -9.38 -9.78
N LEU A 16 -31.64 -10.63 -9.78
CA LEU A 16 -31.04 -11.72 -9.01
C LEU A 16 -29.67 -12.16 -9.55
N ILE A 17 -29.43 -12.08 -10.86
CA ILE A 17 -28.13 -12.44 -11.48
C ILE A 17 -27.08 -11.39 -11.21
N LEU A 18 -27.43 -10.10 -11.08
CA LEU A 18 -26.49 -9.02 -10.75
C LEU A 18 -25.96 -9.10 -9.30
N GLY A 19 -26.71 -9.70 -8.38
CA GLY A 19 -26.28 -9.95 -7.00
C GLY A 19 -25.33 -11.15 -6.83
N ALA A 20 -25.19 -11.99 -7.86
CA ALA A 20 -24.38 -13.20 -7.82
C ALA A 20 -22.87 -12.95 -8.11
N CYS A 21 -22.48 -11.73 -8.53
CA CYS A 21 -21.07 -11.31 -8.49
C CYS A 21 -20.71 -11.04 -7.03
N GLY A 22 -20.28 -12.07 -6.29
CA GLY A 22 -19.90 -12.01 -4.88
C GLY A 22 -18.68 -11.11 -4.61
N PHE A 23 -18.79 -9.82 -5.00
CA PHE A 23 -17.80 -8.81 -4.66
C PHE A 23 -17.97 -8.45 -3.18
N SER A 24 -17.13 -9.04 -2.34
CA SER A 24 -17.00 -8.67 -0.94
C SER A 24 -15.89 -7.62 -0.82
N PRO A 25 -16.19 -6.37 -0.46
CA PRO A 25 -15.15 -5.36 -0.26
C PRO A 25 -14.21 -5.81 0.85
N LEU A 26 -12.90 -5.81 0.59
CA LEU A 26 -11.87 -6.30 1.51
C LEU A 26 -11.98 -5.64 2.91
N TYR A 27 -12.23 -4.34 2.95
CA TYR A 27 -12.36 -3.57 4.20
C TYR A 27 -13.74 -3.69 4.89
N ALA A 28 -14.72 -4.33 4.24
CA ALA A 28 -16.02 -4.58 4.86
C ALA A 28 -16.05 -5.90 5.66
N GLN A 29 -14.98 -6.70 5.61
CA GLN A 29 -14.89 -7.93 6.37
C GLN A 29 -14.66 -7.61 7.86
N PRO A 30 -15.37 -8.28 8.79
CA PRO A 30 -15.13 -8.14 10.22
C PRO A 30 -13.66 -8.43 10.53
N GLY A 31 -13.07 -7.68 11.47
CA GLY A 31 -11.69 -7.91 11.90
C GLY A 31 -10.62 -7.18 11.08
N VAL A 32 -10.78 -7.01 9.77
CA VAL A 32 -9.74 -6.39 8.91
C VAL A 32 -9.42 -4.97 9.36
N THR A 33 -10.43 -4.10 9.48
CA THR A 33 -10.23 -2.70 9.88
C THR A 33 -9.68 -2.58 11.30
N SER A 34 -10.17 -3.40 12.24
CA SER A 34 -9.67 -3.40 13.62
C SER A 34 -8.25 -3.93 13.69
N GLY A 35 -7.92 -5.01 12.98
CA GLY A 35 -6.59 -5.59 12.94
C GLY A 35 -5.55 -4.61 12.36
N LEU A 36 -5.89 -3.90 11.28
CA LEU A 36 -5.02 -2.86 10.70
C LEU A 36 -4.79 -1.70 11.68
N ALA A 37 -5.82 -1.24 12.38
CA ALA A 37 -5.72 -0.13 13.33
C ALA A 37 -4.94 -0.48 14.61
N ASP A 38 -4.75 -1.75 14.92
CA ASP A 38 -3.99 -2.24 16.07
C ASP A 38 -2.51 -2.55 15.75
N ILE A 39 -2.02 -2.06 14.61
CA ILE A 39 -0.62 -2.18 14.20
C ILE A 39 0.15 -0.93 14.60
N GLN A 40 1.30 -1.11 15.26
CA GLN A 40 2.30 -0.07 15.47
C GLN A 40 3.40 -0.19 14.42
N VAL A 41 3.69 0.91 13.72
CA VAL A 41 4.74 0.94 12.70
C VAL A 41 6.10 1.26 13.34
N ALA A 42 7.10 0.43 13.06
CA ALA A 42 8.50 0.64 13.44
C ALA A 42 9.33 0.92 12.18
N ALA A 43 9.36 2.17 11.76
CA ALA A 43 10.11 2.62 10.60
C ALA A 43 11.59 2.89 10.93
N PRO A 44 12.54 2.64 10.02
CA PRO A 44 13.94 2.96 10.21
C PRO A 44 14.15 4.48 10.20
N ARG A 45 15.28 4.93 10.77
CA ARG A 45 15.65 6.35 10.78
C ARG A 45 15.95 6.85 9.37
N GLY A 46 15.72 8.13 9.12
CA GLY A 46 16.01 8.82 7.87
C GLY A 46 14.73 9.33 7.19
N ARG A 47 14.91 10.16 6.13
CA ARG A 47 13.79 10.82 5.44
C ARG A 47 12.77 9.80 4.91
N VAL A 48 13.22 8.79 4.19
CA VAL A 48 12.30 7.81 3.58
C VAL A 48 11.64 6.94 4.65
N GLY A 49 12.36 6.60 5.74
CA GLY A 49 11.76 5.91 6.89
C GLY A 49 10.63 6.72 7.51
N TYR A 50 10.84 8.03 7.70
CA TYR A 50 9.79 8.95 8.17
C TYR A 50 8.59 8.99 7.22
N LEU A 51 8.83 9.18 5.91
CA LEU A 51 7.74 9.27 4.92
C LEU A 51 6.92 7.97 4.81
N VAL A 52 7.58 6.81 4.82
CA VAL A 52 6.88 5.52 4.78
C VAL A 52 6.15 5.26 6.09
N GLY A 53 6.75 5.60 7.23
CA GLY A 53 6.12 5.45 8.55
C GLY A 53 4.84 6.28 8.65
N GLU A 54 4.91 7.57 8.34
CA GLU A 54 3.76 8.48 8.36
C GLU A 54 2.65 8.03 7.40
N ALA A 55 3.03 7.66 6.15
CA ALA A 55 2.07 7.17 5.18
C ALA A 55 1.41 5.84 5.60
N LEU A 56 2.11 4.97 6.34
CA LEU A 56 1.55 3.75 6.89
C LEU A 56 0.64 4.02 8.09
N ASP A 57 1.03 4.89 9.00
CA ASP A 57 0.19 5.27 10.15
C ASP A 57 -1.16 5.83 9.68
N ASP A 58 -1.14 6.68 8.64
CA ASP A 58 -2.34 7.20 7.99
C ASP A 58 -3.16 6.09 7.30
N ALA A 59 -2.50 5.24 6.51
CA ALA A 59 -3.17 4.19 5.75
C ALA A 59 -3.79 3.11 6.64
N LEU A 60 -3.11 2.75 7.74
CA LEU A 60 -3.59 1.75 8.71
C LEU A 60 -4.61 2.32 9.68
N ALA A 61 -4.77 3.65 9.75
CA ALA A 61 -5.59 4.35 10.73
C ALA A 61 -5.23 3.94 12.16
N THR A 62 -3.91 3.90 12.44
CA THR A 62 -3.34 3.42 13.71
C THR A 62 -3.95 4.13 14.89
N ARG A 63 -4.40 3.37 15.89
CA ARG A 63 -5.03 3.91 17.11
C ARG A 63 -4.01 4.05 18.23
N PRO A 64 -4.13 5.09 19.08
CA PRO A 64 -3.36 5.17 20.30
C PRO A 64 -3.74 4.03 21.27
N GLY A 65 -2.75 3.38 21.86
CA GLY A 65 -2.99 2.31 22.83
C GLY A 65 -1.90 1.27 22.85
N ALA A 66 -2.17 0.11 23.46
CA ALA A 66 -1.28 -1.04 23.41
C ALA A 66 -1.56 -1.80 22.10
N PRO A 67 -0.63 -1.79 21.13
CA PRO A 67 -0.83 -2.45 19.85
C PRO A 67 -0.76 -3.97 20.00
N ALA A 68 -1.63 -4.69 19.29
CA ALA A 68 -1.53 -6.15 19.18
C ALA A 68 -0.39 -6.59 18.26
N TRP A 69 -0.04 -5.72 17.30
CA TRP A 69 0.93 -6.02 16.26
C TRP A 69 2.00 -4.94 16.14
N ARG A 70 3.23 -5.35 15.83
CA ARG A 70 4.33 -4.46 15.45
C ARG A 70 4.76 -4.76 14.01
N LEU A 71 4.82 -3.72 13.18
CA LEU A 71 5.28 -3.80 11.80
C LEU A 71 6.71 -3.26 11.69
N ASP A 72 7.68 -4.15 11.67
CA ASP A 72 9.09 -3.80 11.47
C ASP A 72 9.36 -3.60 9.99
N LEU A 73 10.02 -2.49 9.63
CA LEU A 73 10.35 -2.12 8.24
C LEU A 73 11.86 -2.11 8.01
N ASP A 74 12.27 -2.67 6.89
CA ASP A 74 13.62 -2.53 6.32
C ASP A 74 13.50 -1.90 4.92
N LEU A 75 14.10 -0.72 4.73
CA LEU A 75 13.97 0.10 3.53
C LEU A 75 15.29 0.21 2.79
N SER A 76 15.24 0.03 1.48
CA SER A 76 16.37 0.23 0.57
C SER A 76 15.97 1.13 -0.58
N GLU A 77 16.79 2.17 -0.81
CA GLU A 77 16.64 3.11 -1.90
C GLU A 77 17.73 2.92 -2.94
N GLN A 78 17.35 2.96 -4.22
CA GLN A 78 18.28 2.97 -5.33
C GLN A 78 17.86 4.01 -6.35
N ARG A 79 18.85 4.64 -7.00
CA ARG A 79 18.63 5.64 -8.04
C ARG A 79 19.53 5.34 -9.23
N PHE A 80 18.91 5.16 -10.38
CA PHE A 80 19.60 4.85 -11.63
C PHE A 80 19.46 6.01 -12.62
N PRO A 81 20.57 6.53 -13.17
CA PRO A 81 20.51 7.53 -14.22
C PRO A 81 19.89 6.93 -15.48
N ARG A 82 18.99 7.66 -16.11
CA ARG A 82 18.36 7.33 -17.39
C ARG A 82 18.44 8.55 -18.30
N GLY A 83 18.48 8.34 -19.62
CA GLY A 83 18.51 9.45 -20.56
C GLY A 83 19.72 10.35 -20.39
N LEU A 84 20.92 9.84 -20.71
CA LEU A 84 22.16 10.62 -20.66
C LEU A 84 22.25 11.57 -21.87
N ARG A 85 22.63 12.81 -21.63
CA ARG A 85 23.00 13.80 -22.65
C ARG A 85 24.41 13.51 -23.18
N VAL A 86 24.81 14.20 -24.25
CA VAL A 86 26.14 14.08 -24.85
C VAL A 86 27.27 14.52 -23.92
N ASP A 87 26.95 15.31 -22.88
CA ASP A 87 27.87 15.76 -21.82
C ASP A 87 27.85 14.84 -20.58
N ASN A 88 27.27 13.63 -20.69
CA ASN A 88 27.11 12.64 -19.61
C ASN A 88 26.21 13.09 -18.44
N VAL A 89 25.47 14.18 -18.57
CA VAL A 89 24.49 14.59 -17.57
C VAL A 89 23.18 13.82 -17.74
N ALA A 90 22.70 13.22 -16.64
CA ALA A 90 21.44 12.50 -16.65
C ALA A 90 20.26 13.49 -16.66
N THR A 91 19.34 13.32 -17.60
CA THR A 91 18.11 14.12 -17.73
C THR A 91 16.92 13.49 -17.03
N ARG A 92 17.03 12.20 -16.69
CA ARG A 92 15.99 11.43 -15.99
C ARG A 92 16.63 10.44 -15.06
N TYR A 93 15.98 10.21 -13.93
CA TYR A 93 16.33 9.16 -12.97
C TYR A 93 15.17 8.20 -12.77
N GLU A 94 15.52 6.94 -12.62
CA GLU A 94 14.64 5.93 -12.06
C GLU A 94 14.95 5.81 -10.57
N TYR A 95 13.95 6.02 -9.74
CA TYR A 95 13.99 5.85 -8.30
C TYR A 95 13.29 4.55 -7.93
N VAL A 96 13.97 3.71 -7.16
CA VAL A 96 13.48 2.42 -6.71
C VAL A 96 13.49 2.40 -5.18
N LEU A 97 12.30 2.23 -4.59
CA LEU A 97 12.12 1.97 -3.17
C LEU A 97 11.73 0.51 -2.96
N THR A 98 12.51 -0.21 -2.17
CA THR A 98 12.16 -1.55 -1.71
C THR A 98 11.90 -1.49 -0.21
N ALA A 99 10.69 -1.91 0.20
CA ALA A 99 10.26 -2.03 1.58
C ALA A 99 10.04 -3.50 1.92
N ALA A 100 10.94 -4.11 2.67
CA ALA A 100 10.71 -5.39 3.30
C ALA A 100 10.05 -5.14 4.66
N TYR A 101 9.09 -6.00 5.04
CA TYR A 101 8.38 -5.84 6.30
C TYR A 101 8.16 -7.18 7.00
N THR A 102 8.10 -7.11 8.33
CA THR A 102 7.73 -8.23 9.19
C THR A 102 6.69 -7.77 10.20
N LEU A 103 5.49 -8.35 10.14
CA LEU A 103 4.46 -8.19 11.14
C LEU A 103 4.71 -9.17 12.27
N ARG A 104 4.82 -8.67 13.51
CA ARG A 104 5.05 -9.47 14.72
C ARG A 104 3.91 -9.30 15.71
N ASP A 105 3.57 -10.37 16.37
CA ASP A 105 2.71 -10.34 17.56
C ASP A 105 3.49 -9.68 18.71
N THR A 106 2.91 -8.67 19.34
CA THR A 106 3.61 -7.90 20.40
C THR A 106 3.77 -8.66 21.71
N ALA A 107 2.92 -9.66 22.00
CA ALA A 107 2.98 -10.45 23.22
C ALA A 107 4.07 -11.54 23.15
N THR A 108 4.26 -12.14 21.97
CA THR A 108 5.17 -13.29 21.78
C THR A 108 6.44 -12.94 21.02
N ASP A 109 6.48 -11.77 20.36
CA ASP A 109 7.49 -11.35 19.38
C ASP A 109 7.65 -12.31 18.17
N ALA A 110 6.71 -13.22 17.99
CA ALA A 110 6.71 -14.17 16.89
C ALA A 110 6.34 -13.47 15.57
N PRO A 111 7.05 -13.78 14.46
CA PRO A 111 6.68 -13.28 13.15
C PRO A 111 5.39 -13.95 12.66
N ALA A 112 4.37 -13.16 12.33
CA ALA A 112 3.09 -13.63 11.82
C ALA A 112 3.00 -13.53 10.30
N LYS A 113 3.59 -12.46 9.72
CA LYS A 113 3.64 -12.25 8.27
C LYS A 113 4.92 -11.54 7.88
N VAL A 114 5.51 -11.98 6.77
CA VAL A 114 6.65 -11.33 6.11
C VAL A 114 6.26 -10.99 4.68
N GLY A 115 6.68 -9.83 4.21
CA GLY A 115 6.44 -9.41 2.83
C GLY A 115 7.49 -8.43 2.33
N ARG A 116 7.39 -8.12 1.04
CA ARG A 116 8.27 -7.16 0.38
C ARG A 116 7.52 -6.46 -0.74
N VAL A 117 7.57 -5.14 -0.72
CA VAL A 117 7.01 -4.27 -1.75
C VAL A 117 8.16 -3.55 -2.45
N ARG A 118 8.07 -3.45 -3.78
CA ARG A 118 9.00 -2.69 -4.61
C ARG A 118 8.22 -1.67 -5.43
N VAL A 119 8.62 -0.41 -5.32
CA VAL A 119 8.05 0.72 -6.06
C VAL A 119 9.11 1.32 -6.94
N GLU A 120 8.79 1.51 -8.21
CA GLU A 120 9.67 2.11 -9.21
C GLU A 120 8.97 3.34 -9.77
N LEU A 121 9.64 4.47 -9.74
CA LEU A 121 9.18 5.74 -10.27
C LEU A 121 10.27 6.40 -11.09
N THR A 122 9.88 7.17 -12.10
CA THR A 122 10.82 8.02 -12.83
C THR A 122 10.55 9.49 -12.52
N TYR A 123 11.61 10.30 -12.48
CA TYR A 123 11.52 11.74 -12.40
C TYR A 123 12.55 12.40 -13.31
N ASP A 124 12.22 13.56 -13.84
CA ASP A 124 13.13 14.33 -14.69
C ASP A 124 14.07 15.17 -13.81
N SER A 125 15.33 15.22 -14.21
CA SER A 125 16.35 16.08 -13.59
C SER A 125 16.44 17.36 -14.40
N ALA A 126 16.14 18.50 -13.77
CA ALA A 126 16.34 19.80 -14.37
C ALA A 126 17.82 20.23 -14.28
N ASP A 127 18.24 21.09 -15.21
CA ASP A 127 19.60 21.72 -15.16
C ASP A 127 19.77 22.60 -13.91
N GLN A 128 18.67 23.04 -13.30
CA GLN A 128 18.66 23.83 -12.07
C GLN A 128 18.76 22.93 -10.84
N PRO A 129 19.76 23.09 -9.95
CA PRO A 129 19.99 22.21 -8.82
C PRO A 129 18.79 22.10 -7.86
N TYR A 130 18.12 23.20 -7.56
CA TYR A 130 16.94 23.20 -6.68
C TYR A 130 15.75 22.43 -7.26
N ALA A 131 15.50 22.56 -8.56
CA ALA A 131 14.44 21.85 -9.23
C ALA A 131 14.69 20.34 -9.25
N SER A 132 15.95 19.93 -9.44
CA SER A 132 16.36 18.52 -9.39
C SER A 132 16.16 17.91 -7.99
N VAL A 133 16.51 18.67 -6.93
CA VAL A 133 16.28 18.23 -5.54
C VAL A 133 14.80 18.11 -5.24
N ALA A 134 13.99 19.10 -5.64
CA ALA A 134 12.54 19.05 -5.44
C ALA A 134 11.89 17.86 -6.16
N ALA A 135 12.30 17.58 -7.41
CA ALA A 135 11.80 16.42 -8.16
C ALA A 135 12.18 15.08 -7.50
N GLN A 136 13.38 14.98 -6.92
CA GLN A 136 13.79 13.81 -6.17
C GLN A 136 12.94 13.63 -4.89
N GLN A 137 12.68 14.72 -4.16
CA GLN A 137 11.88 14.69 -2.94
C GLN A 137 10.43 14.27 -3.23
N ASP A 138 9.83 14.81 -4.29
CA ASP A 138 8.49 14.42 -4.76
C ASP A 138 8.45 12.93 -5.14
N ALA A 139 9.48 12.42 -5.82
CA ALA A 139 9.56 10.99 -6.14
C ALA A 139 9.64 10.12 -4.88
N GLN A 140 10.38 10.54 -3.84
CA GLN A 140 10.44 9.83 -2.55
C GLN A 140 9.06 9.81 -1.86
N GLU A 141 8.35 10.94 -1.83
CA GLU A 141 7.02 11.05 -1.22
C GLU A 141 6.00 10.16 -1.93
N ARG A 142 5.95 10.21 -3.27
CA ARG A 142 5.07 9.33 -4.05
C ARG A 142 5.41 7.84 -3.89
N ALA A 143 6.69 7.50 -3.84
CA ALA A 143 7.12 6.12 -3.63
C ALA A 143 6.74 5.60 -2.25
N ALA A 144 6.88 6.44 -1.21
CA ALA A 144 6.50 6.11 0.16
C ALA A 144 4.98 5.86 0.28
N ALA A 145 4.16 6.76 -0.28
CA ALA A 145 2.71 6.61 -0.29
C ALA A 145 2.26 5.33 -1.02
N GLU A 146 2.86 5.03 -2.18
CA GLU A 146 2.54 3.82 -2.93
C GLU A 146 3.01 2.55 -2.21
N ALA A 147 4.18 2.57 -1.56
CA ALA A 147 4.65 1.46 -0.75
C ALA A 147 3.72 1.18 0.44
N ALA A 148 3.31 2.23 1.16
CA ALA A 148 2.36 2.14 2.28
C ALA A 148 1.02 1.55 1.84
N ARG A 149 0.47 2.02 0.73
CA ARG A 149 -0.78 1.50 0.17
C ARG A 149 -0.68 0.02 -0.18
N ARG A 150 0.42 -0.42 -0.80
CA ARG A 150 0.62 -1.84 -1.14
C ARG A 150 0.76 -2.71 0.09
N ILE A 151 1.54 -2.27 1.09
CA ILE A 151 1.69 -2.97 2.37
C ILE A 151 0.32 -3.09 3.07
N GLN A 152 -0.45 -2.00 3.13
CA GLN A 152 -1.81 -2.02 3.69
C GLN A 152 -2.69 -3.07 3.02
N LEU A 153 -2.69 -3.15 1.67
CA LEU A 153 -3.48 -4.13 0.93
C LEU A 153 -3.04 -5.57 1.21
N GLU A 154 -1.73 -5.84 1.31
CA GLU A 154 -1.20 -7.16 1.65
C GLU A 154 -1.56 -7.58 3.08
N LEU A 155 -1.52 -6.64 4.03
CA LEU A 155 -1.93 -6.88 5.41
C LEU A 155 -3.44 -7.08 5.53
N ALA A 156 -4.24 -6.27 4.84
CA ALA A 156 -5.69 -6.41 4.81
C ALA A 156 -6.11 -7.79 4.26
N ALA A 157 -5.47 -8.22 3.17
CA ALA A 157 -5.71 -9.55 2.60
C ALA A 157 -5.31 -10.68 3.56
N TRP A 158 -4.23 -10.49 4.33
CA TRP A 158 -3.80 -11.46 5.33
C TRP A 158 -4.80 -11.55 6.49
N PHE A 159 -5.27 -10.43 7.06
CA PHE A 159 -6.29 -10.43 8.11
C PHE A 159 -7.60 -11.08 7.63
N ALA A 160 -8.03 -10.77 6.40
CA ALA A 160 -9.22 -11.38 5.82
C ALA A 160 -9.15 -12.91 5.72
N GLN A 161 -7.94 -13.48 5.56
CA GLN A 161 -7.73 -14.93 5.53
C GLN A 161 -7.73 -15.56 6.91
N GLN A 162 -7.40 -14.81 7.97
CA GLN A 162 -7.44 -15.30 9.35
C GLN A 162 -8.88 -15.45 9.87
N ASP A 163 -9.78 -14.57 9.39
CA ASP A 163 -11.18 -14.55 9.80
C ASP A 163 -12.07 -15.44 8.89
N ALA A 164 -11.49 -16.08 7.86
CA ALA A 164 -12.24 -17.02 7.01
C ALA A 164 -12.56 -18.30 7.78
N PRO A 165 -13.83 -18.77 7.78
CA PRO A 165 -14.28 -19.97 8.51
C PRO A 165 -13.69 -21.26 7.94
#